data_10c35d23bbcf0b5511fed962972c140d
#
_entry.id   10c35d23bbcf0b5511fed962972c140d
#
_cell.length_a   1.000
_cell.length_b   1.000
_cell.length_c   1.000
_cell.angle_alpha   90.00
_cell.angle_beta   90.00
_cell.angle_gamma   90.00
#
_symmetry.space_group_name_H-M   'P 1'
#
loop_
_entity.id
_entity.type
_entity.pdbx_description
1 polymer ?
#
loop_
_entity_poly.entity_id
_entity_poly.type
_entity_poly.pdbx_seq_one_letter_code
_entity_poly.pdbx_strand_id
1 'polypeptide(L)'
;MRRSGGELMLGGMLSANHLTAMEDLPHMVARHAAMAGFSDTVVYVTDLQQQQLIPIPHPQDVSGEPPAVLRIDGTLAGVAFRNAEVVRVPGGATRLWLPLLDGTERMGVLGVTVQEDDEVAEWRAKQLASLVALLVISKRPHSDSYSRLVRAQPMTLSAEVLLPLLPPGTFANDEVVVSAVLEPAYEVGGDAFDYAIAGDTLHVSIFDSMGHDTSAGLTATIAVGASRNSRRQGADLVGTAQAIDAAIAEQFTGRFTTGILAELNLRTGWLTWVNRGHHPPLVVREGQQVATLSGEPDPPMGFSLQPCTGELQYQIQPGDRLLFYTDGIIEAQSPDGELFGLERFIDFILRQEADGLSAPETLRRLVQAILEHQHGRLQDDATVLMVEWRSSRHQRLIM
;
A
#
# COMPACT_ATOMS: atom_id res chain seq x y z
N MET A 1 35.69 11.73 24.15
CA MET A 1 34.38 12.38 23.83
C MET A 1 33.28 11.49 24.39
N ARG A 2 32.43 11.98 25.30
CA ARG A 2 31.28 11.19 25.79
C ARG A 2 30.23 11.19 24.70
N ARG A 3 29.79 9.99 24.28
CA ARG A 3 28.67 9.85 23.31
C ARG A 3 27.38 10.39 23.93
N SER A 4 26.55 11.05 23.14
CA SER A 4 25.25 11.52 23.60
C SER A 4 24.28 10.33 23.77
N GLY A 5 23.20 10.50 24.56
CA GLY A 5 22.18 9.46 24.76
C GLY A 5 21.57 9.00 23.41
N GLY A 6 21.37 9.91 22.47
CA GLY A 6 20.88 9.57 21.12
C GLY A 6 21.87 8.73 20.30
N GLU A 7 23.17 9.03 20.36
CA GLU A 7 24.21 8.23 19.70
C GLU A 7 24.31 6.81 20.31
N LEU A 8 24.17 6.69 21.62
CA LEU A 8 24.16 5.39 22.30
C LEU A 8 22.91 4.58 21.94
N MET A 9 21.76 5.22 21.85
CA MET A 9 20.50 4.60 21.42
C MET A 9 20.61 4.04 20.01
N LEU A 10 20.87 4.89 19.01
CA LEU A 10 20.92 4.48 17.61
C LEU A 10 22.06 3.49 17.33
N GLY A 11 23.26 3.77 17.81
CA GLY A 11 24.41 2.88 17.63
C GLY A 11 24.23 1.52 18.32
N GLY A 12 23.60 1.52 19.49
CA GLY A 12 23.26 0.30 20.22
C GLY A 12 22.24 -0.56 19.49
N MET A 13 21.16 0.06 18.97
CA MET A 13 20.14 -0.64 18.19
C MET A 13 20.72 -1.23 16.89
N LEU A 14 21.51 -0.46 16.14
CA LEU A 14 22.16 -0.93 14.92
C LEU A 14 23.09 -2.13 15.21
N SER A 15 23.85 -2.08 16.30
CA SER A 15 24.73 -3.20 16.68
C SER A 15 23.97 -4.43 17.15
N ALA A 16 22.86 -4.25 17.88
CA ALA A 16 22.06 -5.36 18.41
C ALA A 16 21.19 -6.03 17.35
N ASN A 17 20.81 -5.29 16.28
CA ASN A 17 19.85 -5.75 15.27
C ASN A 17 20.24 -7.05 14.56
N HIS A 18 21.52 -7.31 14.35
CA HIS A 18 21.99 -8.43 13.53
C HIS A 18 21.48 -9.81 13.99
N LEU A 19 21.28 -9.99 15.30
CA LEU A 19 20.85 -11.26 15.91
C LEU A 19 19.45 -11.17 16.56
N THR A 20 18.78 -10.02 16.48
CA THR A 20 17.47 -9.81 17.11
C THR A 20 16.37 -10.36 16.21
N ALA A 21 15.53 -11.25 16.73
CA ALA A 21 14.31 -11.71 16.09
C ALA A 21 13.20 -10.63 16.18
N MET A 22 12.08 -10.82 15.45
CA MET A 22 10.95 -9.90 15.50
C MET A 22 10.35 -9.82 16.92
N GLU A 23 10.26 -10.94 17.59
CA GLU A 23 9.71 -11.08 18.95
C GLU A 23 10.53 -10.33 20.01
N ASP A 24 11.84 -10.21 19.80
CA ASP A 24 12.75 -9.50 20.70
C ASP A 24 12.85 -8.00 20.41
N LEU A 25 12.27 -7.55 19.28
CA LEU A 25 12.35 -6.16 18.83
C LEU A 25 11.80 -5.17 19.86
N PRO A 26 10.63 -5.37 20.52
CA PRO A 26 10.12 -4.44 21.53
C PRO A 26 11.08 -4.25 22.70
N HIS A 27 11.68 -5.34 23.20
CA HIS A 27 12.63 -5.29 24.29
C HIS A 27 13.92 -4.54 23.89
N MET A 28 14.46 -4.83 22.72
CA MET A 28 15.63 -4.14 22.20
C MET A 28 15.34 -2.63 22.07
N VAL A 29 14.18 -2.26 21.50
CA VAL A 29 13.76 -0.86 21.36
C VAL A 29 13.67 -0.20 22.73
N ALA A 30 12.94 -0.78 23.69
CA ALA A 30 12.76 -0.21 25.03
C ALA A 30 14.10 -0.01 25.76
N ARG A 31 14.98 -1.02 25.73
CA ARG A 31 16.30 -0.95 26.36
C ARG A 31 17.17 0.18 25.81
N HIS A 32 17.19 0.37 24.51
CA HIS A 32 18.02 1.40 23.88
C HIS A 32 17.36 2.78 23.93
N ALA A 33 16.03 2.87 23.83
CA ALA A 33 15.26 4.10 23.98
C ALA A 33 15.48 4.75 25.35
N ALA A 34 15.61 3.94 26.41
CA ALA A 34 15.92 4.42 27.77
C ALA A 34 17.25 5.19 27.85
N MET A 35 18.23 4.90 26.98
CA MET A 35 19.50 5.64 26.92
C MET A 35 19.34 7.08 26.42
N ALA A 36 18.25 7.35 25.69
CA ALA A 36 17.89 8.68 25.21
C ALA A 36 16.83 9.38 26.07
N GLY A 37 16.44 8.78 27.22
CA GLY A 37 15.47 9.35 28.16
C GLY A 37 14.01 8.99 27.85
N PHE A 38 13.75 8.00 27.00
CA PHE A 38 12.41 7.51 26.70
C PHE A 38 12.01 6.36 27.64
N SER A 39 10.74 6.36 28.06
CA SER A 39 10.12 5.28 28.83
C SER A 39 8.83 4.79 28.19
N ASP A 40 8.22 3.74 28.74
CA ASP A 40 6.94 3.16 28.31
C ASP A 40 6.86 2.94 26.78
N THR A 41 7.91 2.38 26.23
CA THR A 41 8.04 2.20 24.77
C THR A 41 7.22 1.01 24.32
N VAL A 42 6.31 1.23 23.35
CA VAL A 42 5.49 0.18 22.75
C VAL A 42 5.51 0.33 21.22
N VAL A 43 5.75 -0.79 20.53
CA VAL A 43 5.74 -0.85 19.06
C VAL A 43 4.45 -1.50 18.61
N TYR A 44 3.65 -0.75 17.86
CA TYR A 44 2.43 -1.24 17.23
C TYR A 44 2.62 -1.43 15.73
N VAL A 45 2.07 -2.48 15.20
CA VAL A 45 1.95 -2.71 13.74
C VAL A 45 0.47 -2.73 13.35
N THR A 46 0.16 -2.36 12.11
CA THR A 46 -1.22 -2.43 11.61
C THR A 46 -1.55 -3.85 11.15
N ASP A 47 -2.83 -4.23 11.24
CA ASP A 47 -3.35 -5.39 10.54
C ASP A 47 -3.40 -5.15 9.03
N LEU A 48 -3.63 -6.20 8.25
CA LEU A 48 -3.64 -6.13 6.78
C LEU A 48 -4.70 -5.16 6.23
N GLN A 49 -5.84 -5.02 6.92
CA GLN A 49 -6.94 -4.14 6.50
C GLN A 49 -6.83 -2.72 7.07
N GLN A 50 -5.76 -2.40 7.80
CA GLN A 50 -5.54 -1.09 8.44
C GLN A 50 -6.72 -0.62 9.30
N GLN A 51 -7.27 -1.53 10.10
CA GLN A 51 -8.35 -1.23 11.06
C GLN A 51 -7.83 -1.11 12.49
N GLN A 52 -6.77 -1.85 12.82
CA GLN A 52 -6.24 -1.98 14.16
C GLN A 52 -4.73 -1.77 14.21
N LEU A 53 -4.26 -1.27 15.34
CA LEU A 53 -2.87 -1.21 15.75
C LEU A 53 -2.65 -2.29 16.80
N ILE A 54 -1.84 -3.28 16.47
CA ILE A 54 -1.59 -4.47 17.29
C ILE A 54 -0.19 -4.35 17.88
N PRO A 55 -0.03 -4.42 19.22
CA PRO A 55 1.30 -4.35 19.82
C PRO A 55 2.09 -5.59 19.47
N ILE A 56 3.37 -5.44 19.11
CA ILE A 56 4.27 -6.59 18.98
C ILE A 56 4.50 -7.14 20.38
N PRO A 57 4.11 -8.39 20.68
CA PRO A 57 4.25 -8.96 22.03
C PRO A 57 5.71 -9.28 22.32
N HIS A 58 6.11 -9.16 23.60
CA HIS A 58 7.41 -9.62 24.04
C HIS A 58 7.26 -10.91 24.88
N PRO A 59 8.10 -11.94 24.67
CA PRO A 59 7.98 -13.22 25.37
C PRO A 59 8.12 -13.13 26.90
N GLN A 60 8.71 -12.05 27.42
CA GLN A 60 8.93 -11.82 28.85
C GLN A 60 7.82 -10.99 29.52
N ASP A 61 6.82 -10.54 28.80
CA ASP A 61 5.66 -9.79 29.35
C ASP A 61 4.72 -10.66 30.22
N VAL A 62 5.27 -11.74 30.80
CA VAL A 62 4.54 -12.73 31.63
C VAL A 62 4.03 -12.13 32.96
N SER A 63 4.48 -10.94 33.35
CA SER A 63 4.17 -10.32 34.66
C SER A 63 3.29 -9.06 34.62
N GLY A 64 2.86 -8.61 33.43
CA GLY A 64 1.99 -7.44 33.26
C GLY A 64 0.86 -7.70 32.26
N GLU A 65 -0.21 -6.89 32.30
CA GLU A 65 -1.20 -6.89 31.22
C GLU A 65 -0.50 -6.48 29.91
N PRO A 66 -0.64 -7.27 28.83
CA PRO A 66 -0.09 -6.90 27.53
C PRO A 66 -0.73 -5.58 27.06
N PRO A 67 0.00 -4.73 26.32
CA PRO A 67 -0.60 -3.52 25.75
C PRO A 67 -1.84 -3.86 24.93
N ALA A 68 -2.90 -3.05 25.10
CA ALA A 68 -4.16 -3.30 24.40
C ALA A 68 -4.04 -3.07 22.89
N VAL A 69 -4.77 -3.82 22.09
CA VAL A 69 -4.99 -3.52 20.67
C VAL A 69 -5.80 -2.24 20.57
N LEU A 70 -5.37 -1.33 19.70
CA LEU A 70 -5.99 -0.03 19.51
C LEU A 70 -6.69 0.01 18.14
N ARG A 71 -7.86 0.64 18.08
CA ARG A 71 -8.48 0.94 16.79
C ARG A 71 -7.76 2.12 16.14
N ILE A 72 -7.59 2.07 14.81
CA ILE A 72 -7.04 3.20 14.06
C ILE A 72 -8.02 4.38 14.11
N ASP A 73 -9.32 4.11 13.97
CA ASP A 73 -10.33 5.15 14.10
C ASP A 73 -10.70 5.37 15.58
N GLY A 74 -10.75 6.65 15.97
CA GLY A 74 -11.16 7.07 17.33
C GLY A 74 -10.05 7.08 18.38
N THR A 75 -8.78 6.77 18.04
CA THR A 75 -7.66 6.83 19.00
C THR A 75 -6.59 7.84 18.57
N LEU A 76 -5.82 8.38 19.54
CA LEU A 76 -4.71 9.30 19.25
C LEU A 76 -3.54 8.61 18.53
N ALA A 77 -3.27 7.35 18.83
CA ALA A 77 -2.33 6.54 18.09
C ALA A 77 -2.77 6.38 16.61
N GLY A 78 -4.07 6.16 16.39
CA GLY A 78 -4.66 6.11 15.06
C GLY A 78 -4.62 7.46 14.33
N VAL A 79 -4.72 8.59 15.03
CA VAL A 79 -4.49 9.92 14.41
C VAL A 79 -3.06 10.02 13.89
N ALA A 80 -2.06 9.59 14.69
CA ALA A 80 -0.66 9.58 14.26
C ALA A 80 -0.46 8.68 13.02
N PHE A 81 -1.10 7.51 13.00
CA PHE A 81 -1.07 6.60 11.86
C PHE A 81 -1.67 7.21 10.59
N ARG A 82 -2.89 7.76 10.68
CA ARG A 82 -3.62 8.27 9.51
C ARG A 82 -2.96 9.50 8.88
N ASN A 83 -2.52 10.42 9.74
CA ASN A 83 -1.95 11.69 9.27
C ASN A 83 -0.45 11.58 8.97
N ALA A 84 0.20 10.45 9.36
CA ALA A 84 1.65 10.31 9.28
C ALA A 84 2.41 11.41 10.06
N GLU A 85 1.83 11.88 11.17
CA GLU A 85 2.35 12.97 12.00
C GLU A 85 2.52 12.55 13.46
N VAL A 86 3.40 13.24 14.17
CA VAL A 86 3.58 13.03 15.61
C VAL A 86 2.39 13.60 16.38
N VAL A 87 1.77 12.77 17.21
CA VAL A 87 0.68 13.21 18.12
C VAL A 87 1.20 13.24 19.55
N ARG A 88 1.04 14.38 20.22
CA ARG A 88 1.44 14.63 21.60
C ARG A 88 0.25 14.55 22.55
N VAL A 89 0.41 13.84 23.64
CA VAL A 89 -0.57 13.78 24.72
C VAL A 89 0.09 14.32 25.97
N PRO A 90 -0.24 15.57 26.35
CA PRO A 90 0.32 16.18 27.55
C PRO A 90 -0.14 15.48 28.84
N GLY A 91 0.78 15.39 29.84
CA GLY A 91 0.50 14.82 31.15
C GLY A 91 1.55 15.22 32.16
N GLY A 92 1.69 14.45 33.26
CA GLY A 92 2.84 14.57 34.17
C GLY A 92 4.18 14.24 33.48
N ALA A 93 4.12 13.38 32.46
CA ALA A 93 5.12 13.16 31.40
C ALA A 93 4.37 13.16 30.08
N THR A 94 5.00 13.60 28.97
CA THR A 94 4.36 13.67 27.66
C THR A 94 4.42 12.32 26.95
N ARG A 95 3.25 11.80 26.52
CA ARG A 95 3.17 10.64 25.63
C ARG A 95 3.25 11.09 24.18
N LEU A 96 4.19 10.54 23.42
CA LEU A 96 4.33 10.74 21.98
C LEU A 96 3.86 9.49 21.23
N TRP A 97 3.04 9.71 20.22
CA TRP A 97 2.69 8.70 19.21
C TRP A 97 3.35 9.09 17.89
N LEU A 98 4.23 8.24 17.38
CA LEU A 98 5.02 8.48 16.17
C LEU A 98 4.67 7.44 15.12
N PRO A 99 4.34 7.85 13.88
CA PRO A 99 4.08 6.90 12.83
C PRO A 99 5.36 6.13 12.47
N LEU A 100 5.20 4.83 12.19
CA LEU A 100 6.23 3.99 11.61
C LEU A 100 6.02 3.97 10.10
N LEU A 101 6.93 4.61 9.36
CA LEU A 101 6.81 4.85 7.93
C LEU A 101 7.97 4.22 7.15
N ASP A 102 7.64 3.67 5.98
CA ASP A 102 8.58 3.40 4.89
C ASP A 102 8.14 4.21 3.66
N GLY A 103 8.79 5.36 3.43
CA GLY A 103 8.26 6.35 2.50
C GLY A 103 6.87 6.80 2.91
N THR A 104 5.84 6.40 2.16
CA THR A 104 4.43 6.63 2.47
C THR A 104 3.71 5.40 3.03
N GLU A 105 4.35 4.23 3.05
CA GLU A 105 3.79 3.03 3.66
C GLU A 105 3.68 3.23 5.18
N ARG A 106 2.45 3.16 5.70
CA ARG A 106 2.14 3.28 7.12
C ARG A 106 2.11 1.89 7.72
N MET A 107 3.15 1.53 8.46
CA MET A 107 3.29 0.18 9.01
C MET A 107 2.76 0.03 10.43
N GLY A 108 2.64 1.14 11.13
CA GLY A 108 2.22 1.13 12.53
C GLY A 108 2.54 2.42 13.25
N VAL A 109 2.67 2.33 14.57
CA VAL A 109 2.93 3.48 15.45
C VAL A 109 3.88 3.08 16.58
N LEU A 110 4.85 3.94 16.87
CA LEU A 110 5.67 3.87 18.08
C LEU A 110 5.09 4.78 19.16
N GLY A 111 4.80 4.23 20.33
CA GLY A 111 4.47 5.00 21.51
C GLY A 111 5.66 5.12 22.44
N VAL A 112 6.02 6.33 22.87
CA VAL A 112 7.07 6.59 23.89
C VAL A 112 6.63 7.67 24.87
N THR A 113 7.14 7.63 26.08
CA THR A 113 6.93 8.67 27.09
C THR A 113 8.22 9.45 27.30
N VAL A 114 8.13 10.78 27.31
CA VAL A 114 9.24 11.71 27.55
C VAL A 114 8.99 12.53 28.80
N GLN A 115 10.04 12.78 29.57
CA GLN A 115 9.98 13.65 30.75
C GLN A 115 10.13 15.13 30.38
N GLU A 116 11.06 15.41 29.48
CA GLU A 116 11.30 16.73 28.92
C GLU A 116 10.78 16.74 27.49
N ASP A 117 9.71 17.51 27.23
CA ASP A 117 9.09 17.62 25.90
C ASP A 117 9.68 18.85 25.18
N ASP A 118 10.86 18.66 24.62
CA ASP A 118 11.57 19.64 23.83
C ASP A 118 11.77 19.19 22.37
N GLU A 119 12.23 20.09 21.51
CA GLU A 119 12.49 19.79 20.10
C GLU A 119 13.54 18.69 19.90
N VAL A 120 14.51 18.57 20.84
CA VAL A 120 15.56 17.56 20.77
C VAL A 120 14.99 16.18 21.08
N ALA A 121 14.10 16.08 22.07
CA ALA A 121 13.42 14.84 22.40
C ALA A 121 12.51 14.38 21.24
N GLU A 122 11.73 15.29 20.65
CA GLU A 122 10.92 14.96 19.47
C GLU A 122 11.77 14.51 18.29
N TRP A 123 12.85 15.25 17.99
CA TRP A 123 13.75 14.85 16.92
C TRP A 123 14.34 13.45 17.14
N ARG A 124 14.80 13.15 18.35
CA ARG A 124 15.30 11.80 18.72
C ARG A 124 14.22 10.74 18.60
N ALA A 125 13.00 11.04 19.01
CA ALA A 125 11.88 10.12 18.91
C ALA A 125 11.55 9.81 17.44
N LYS A 126 11.57 10.81 16.54
CA LYS A 126 11.42 10.62 15.10
C LYS A 126 12.52 9.72 14.51
N GLN A 127 13.81 9.93 14.91
CA GLN A 127 14.88 9.06 14.47
C GLN A 127 14.71 7.61 14.98
N LEU A 128 14.25 7.46 16.23
CA LEU A 128 13.92 6.15 16.77
C LEU A 128 12.80 5.47 15.99
N ALA A 129 11.71 6.17 15.70
CA ALA A 129 10.58 5.65 14.92
C ALA A 129 11.01 5.21 13.51
N SER A 130 11.82 6.03 12.81
CA SER A 130 12.36 5.69 11.50
C SER A 130 13.23 4.44 11.54
N LEU A 131 14.10 4.30 12.56
CA LEU A 131 14.93 3.11 12.72
C LEU A 131 14.06 1.88 13.05
N VAL A 132 13.08 2.00 13.93
CA VAL A 132 12.14 0.90 14.24
C VAL A 132 11.38 0.46 13.00
N ALA A 133 10.91 1.38 12.17
CA ALA A 133 10.27 1.07 10.90
C ALA A 133 11.19 0.22 10.00
N LEU A 134 12.42 0.67 9.77
CA LEU A 134 13.43 -0.10 9.00
C LEU A 134 13.69 -1.49 9.58
N LEU A 135 13.71 -1.63 10.90
CA LEU A 135 13.91 -2.92 11.56
C LEU A 135 12.72 -3.85 11.36
N VAL A 136 11.49 -3.33 11.44
CA VAL A 136 10.26 -4.12 11.15
C VAL A 136 10.29 -4.59 9.70
N ILE A 137 10.58 -3.71 8.73
CA ILE A 137 10.68 -4.06 7.30
C ILE A 137 11.70 -5.18 7.08
N SER A 138 12.88 -5.05 7.69
CA SER A 138 13.95 -6.03 7.52
C SER A 138 13.60 -7.40 8.09
N LYS A 139 12.74 -7.47 9.12
CA LYS A 139 12.43 -8.72 9.84
C LYS A 139 11.10 -9.36 9.40
N ARG A 140 10.13 -8.57 8.94
CA ARG A 140 8.78 -9.07 8.57
C ARG A 140 8.80 -10.22 7.56
N PRO A 141 9.71 -10.28 6.53
CA PRO A 141 9.68 -11.37 5.56
C PRO A 141 10.09 -12.74 6.10
N HIS A 142 10.72 -12.77 7.28
CA HIS A 142 11.27 -13.99 7.88
C HIS A 142 10.61 -14.34 9.23
N SER A 143 9.47 -13.69 9.55
CA SER A 143 8.80 -13.85 10.85
C SER A 143 7.37 -14.34 10.70
N ASP A 144 7.14 -15.62 10.97
CA ASP A 144 5.79 -16.19 11.07
C ASP A 144 5.00 -15.56 12.22
N SER A 145 5.67 -15.14 13.27
CA SER A 145 5.03 -14.44 14.40
C SER A 145 4.46 -13.10 13.95
N TYR A 146 5.21 -12.34 13.12
CA TYR A 146 4.70 -11.11 12.52
C TYR A 146 3.52 -11.40 11.58
N SER A 147 3.67 -12.39 10.68
CA SER A 147 2.61 -12.77 9.75
C SER A 147 1.33 -13.17 10.46
N ARG A 148 1.42 -13.90 11.59
CA ARG A 148 0.26 -14.24 12.42
C ARG A 148 -0.32 -13.04 13.16
N LEU A 149 0.54 -12.12 13.59
CA LEU A 149 0.11 -10.94 14.36
C LEU A 149 -0.75 -9.99 13.52
N VAL A 150 -0.35 -9.74 12.27
CA VAL A 150 -1.06 -8.81 11.38
C VAL A 150 -2.31 -9.40 10.73
N ARG A 151 -2.57 -10.69 10.94
CA ARG A 151 -3.74 -11.40 10.42
C ARG A 151 -4.85 -11.46 11.45
N ALA A 152 -6.00 -10.88 11.13
CA ALA A 152 -7.21 -10.98 11.94
C ALA A 152 -8.04 -12.25 11.62
N GLN A 153 -7.80 -12.88 10.44
CA GLN A 153 -8.55 -14.02 9.93
C GLN A 153 -7.62 -15.02 9.21
N PRO A 154 -8.06 -16.30 9.03
CA PRO A 154 -7.36 -17.24 8.16
C PRO A 154 -7.31 -16.73 6.72
N MET A 155 -6.21 -17.04 6.01
CA MET A 155 -6.04 -16.69 4.60
C MET A 155 -6.34 -17.87 3.69
N THR A 156 -6.86 -17.60 2.49
CA THR A 156 -6.93 -18.57 1.40
C THR A 156 -5.55 -18.88 0.84
N LEU A 157 -5.42 -20.00 0.15
CA LEU A 157 -4.16 -20.34 -0.54
C LEU A 157 -3.79 -19.29 -1.61
N SER A 158 -4.77 -18.75 -2.32
CA SER A 158 -4.58 -17.67 -3.29
C SER A 158 -3.95 -16.44 -2.65
N ALA A 159 -4.53 -15.97 -1.54
CA ALA A 159 -4.01 -14.82 -0.81
C ALA A 159 -2.59 -15.06 -0.25
N GLU A 160 -2.32 -16.29 0.26
CA GLU A 160 -1.00 -16.66 0.78
C GLU A 160 0.11 -16.63 -0.30
N VAL A 161 -0.24 -16.95 -1.55
CA VAL A 161 0.70 -16.93 -2.68
C VAL A 161 0.81 -15.54 -3.30
N LEU A 162 -0.32 -14.86 -3.49
CA LEU A 162 -0.39 -13.63 -4.26
C LEU A 162 0.07 -12.40 -3.47
N LEU A 163 -0.38 -12.21 -2.24
CA LEU A 163 -0.07 -11.00 -1.48
C LEU A 163 1.44 -10.77 -1.26
N PRO A 164 2.27 -11.77 -0.95
CA PRO A 164 3.72 -11.57 -0.87
C PRO A 164 4.39 -11.22 -2.20
N LEU A 165 3.72 -11.53 -3.32
CA LEU A 165 4.21 -11.20 -4.66
C LEU A 165 3.96 -9.73 -5.01
N LEU A 166 2.87 -9.14 -4.52
CA LEU A 166 2.52 -7.75 -4.82
C LEU A 166 3.56 -6.78 -4.23
N PRO A 167 3.79 -5.63 -4.89
CA PRO A 167 4.61 -4.57 -4.31
C PRO A 167 3.91 -3.96 -3.08
N PRO A 168 4.63 -3.18 -2.24
CA PRO A 168 4.02 -2.44 -1.15
C PRO A 168 2.80 -1.63 -1.62
N GLY A 169 1.77 -1.54 -0.80
CA GLY A 169 0.54 -0.80 -1.13
C GLY A 169 0.76 0.71 -1.31
N THR A 170 1.93 1.24 -0.92
CA THR A 170 2.25 2.65 -1.15
C THR A 170 3.73 2.83 -1.45
N PHE A 171 4.02 3.79 -2.32
CA PHE A 171 5.35 4.24 -2.65
C PHE A 171 5.34 5.75 -2.94
N ALA A 172 6.39 6.46 -2.54
CA ALA A 172 6.57 7.86 -2.92
C ALA A 172 8.04 8.20 -3.14
N ASN A 173 8.27 9.07 -4.10
CA ASN A 173 9.49 9.85 -4.27
C ASN A 173 9.14 11.30 -4.63
N ASP A 174 10.13 12.08 -5.05
CA ASP A 174 9.93 13.50 -5.40
C ASP A 174 9.05 13.71 -6.64
N GLU A 175 8.84 12.66 -7.47
CA GLU A 175 8.18 12.75 -8.77
C GLU A 175 6.80 12.09 -8.80
N VAL A 176 6.58 11.08 -7.96
CA VAL A 176 5.33 10.29 -8.01
C VAL A 176 4.96 9.74 -6.64
N VAL A 177 3.65 9.65 -6.38
CA VAL A 177 3.08 8.84 -5.30
C VAL A 177 2.23 7.74 -5.93
N VAL A 178 2.48 6.51 -5.53
CA VAL A 178 1.65 5.36 -5.87
C VAL A 178 0.95 4.89 -4.60
N SER A 179 -0.34 4.65 -4.67
CA SER A 179 -1.12 4.06 -3.59
C SER A 179 -2.04 3.00 -4.17
N ALA A 180 -2.04 1.83 -3.57
CA ALA A 180 -2.89 0.72 -3.98
C ALA A 180 -3.56 0.07 -2.78
N VAL A 181 -4.74 -0.47 -3.02
CA VAL A 181 -5.49 -1.30 -2.09
C VAL A 181 -6.08 -2.47 -2.85
N LEU A 182 -6.09 -3.63 -2.21
CA LEU A 182 -6.71 -4.85 -2.72
C LEU A 182 -7.46 -5.50 -1.56
N GLU A 183 -8.75 -5.68 -1.69
CA GLU A 183 -9.65 -6.33 -0.73
C GLU A 183 -10.55 -7.36 -1.44
N PRO A 184 -10.91 -8.44 -0.76
CA PRO A 184 -10.62 -8.79 0.64
C PRO A 184 -9.22 -9.39 0.81
N ALA A 185 -8.38 -8.78 1.63
CA ALA A 185 -6.98 -9.19 1.82
C ALA A 185 -6.79 -10.67 2.22
N TYR A 186 -7.79 -11.29 2.85
CA TYR A 186 -7.71 -12.68 3.32
C TYR A 186 -8.25 -13.70 2.33
N GLU A 187 -9.09 -13.29 1.39
CA GLU A 187 -9.81 -14.15 0.45
C GLU A 187 -9.57 -13.76 -1.01
N VAL A 188 -8.47 -13.01 -1.29
CA VAL A 188 -8.11 -12.57 -2.65
C VAL A 188 -8.27 -13.71 -3.64
N GLY A 189 -9.09 -13.46 -4.66
CA GLY A 189 -9.39 -14.41 -5.73
C GLY A 189 -8.50 -14.23 -6.94
N GLY A 190 -8.75 -13.21 -7.76
CA GLY A 190 -8.15 -13.05 -9.08
C GLY A 190 -7.50 -11.70 -9.36
N ASP A 191 -7.70 -10.72 -8.50
CA ASP A 191 -7.16 -9.37 -8.67
C ASP A 191 -5.68 -9.29 -8.32
N ALA A 192 -4.94 -8.48 -9.08
CA ALA A 192 -3.56 -8.15 -8.77
C ALA A 192 -3.17 -6.78 -9.33
N PHE A 193 -2.17 -6.16 -8.72
CA PHE A 193 -1.51 -4.98 -9.26
C PHE A 193 0.00 -5.12 -9.19
N ASP A 194 0.69 -4.39 -10.05
CA ASP A 194 2.14 -4.26 -9.97
C ASP A 194 2.56 -2.84 -10.35
N TYR A 195 3.65 -2.38 -9.75
CA TYR A 195 4.34 -1.17 -10.19
C TYR A 195 5.84 -1.30 -9.97
N ALA A 196 6.61 -0.58 -10.79
CA ALA A 196 8.05 -0.46 -10.60
C ALA A 196 8.57 0.81 -11.31
N ILE A 197 9.67 1.36 -10.82
CA ILE A 197 10.35 2.48 -11.44
C ILE A 197 11.66 2.00 -12.05
N ALA A 198 11.90 2.39 -13.29
CA ALA A 198 13.15 2.15 -14.00
C ALA A 198 13.60 3.47 -14.69
N GLY A 199 14.61 4.12 -14.13
CA GLY A 199 15.01 5.46 -14.59
C GLY A 199 13.86 6.46 -14.47
N ASP A 200 13.50 7.12 -15.56
CA ASP A 200 12.42 8.12 -15.62
C ASP A 200 11.04 7.48 -15.91
N THR A 201 10.92 6.16 -15.90
CA THR A 201 9.67 5.47 -16.26
C THR A 201 9.07 4.75 -15.06
N LEU A 202 7.82 5.07 -14.74
CA LEU A 202 6.97 4.29 -13.86
C LEU A 202 6.17 3.30 -14.70
N HIS A 203 6.39 2.01 -14.47
CA HIS A 203 5.55 0.93 -14.98
C HIS A 203 4.42 0.65 -14.00
N VAL A 204 3.21 0.49 -14.51
CA VAL A 204 2.00 0.19 -13.72
C VAL A 204 1.23 -0.91 -14.41
N SER A 205 0.67 -1.83 -13.65
CA SER A 205 -0.28 -2.81 -14.17
C SER A 205 -1.35 -3.14 -13.14
N ILE A 206 -2.55 -3.42 -13.62
CA ILE A 206 -3.67 -3.97 -12.87
C ILE A 206 -4.24 -5.14 -13.65
N PHE A 207 -4.59 -6.21 -12.95
CA PHE A 207 -5.11 -7.44 -13.51
C PHE A 207 -6.35 -7.86 -12.74
N ASP A 208 -7.30 -8.44 -13.46
CA ASP A 208 -8.50 -9.07 -12.91
C ASP A 208 -8.69 -10.40 -13.64
N SER A 209 -8.49 -11.49 -12.92
CA SER A 209 -8.51 -12.85 -13.45
C SER A 209 -9.86 -13.49 -13.19
N MET A 210 -10.40 -14.17 -14.19
CA MET A 210 -11.71 -14.82 -14.14
C MET A 210 -11.93 -15.66 -12.89
N GLY A 211 -12.90 -15.26 -12.04
CA GLY A 211 -13.36 -15.96 -10.86
C GLY A 211 -12.55 -15.66 -9.60
N HIS A 212 -12.97 -16.24 -8.49
CA HIS A 212 -12.43 -15.99 -7.14
C HIS A 212 -11.89 -17.27 -6.47
N ASP A 213 -11.54 -18.29 -7.26
CA ASP A 213 -10.99 -19.55 -6.78
C ASP A 213 -9.44 -19.56 -6.78
N THR A 214 -8.85 -20.61 -6.25
CA THR A 214 -7.40 -20.79 -6.24
C THR A 214 -6.77 -20.69 -7.63
N SER A 215 -7.49 -21.11 -8.68
CA SER A 215 -7.00 -21.01 -10.05
C SER A 215 -6.98 -19.57 -10.55
N ALA A 216 -7.90 -18.73 -10.10
CA ALA A 216 -7.89 -17.29 -10.40
C ALA A 216 -6.64 -16.63 -9.78
N GLY A 217 -6.35 -16.88 -8.50
CA GLY A 217 -5.15 -16.37 -7.84
C GLY A 217 -3.85 -16.85 -8.48
N LEU A 218 -3.81 -18.09 -8.96
CA LEU A 218 -2.64 -18.60 -9.72
C LEU A 218 -2.54 -17.93 -11.09
N THR A 219 -3.67 -17.63 -11.78
CA THR A 219 -3.69 -16.89 -13.04
C THR A 219 -3.15 -15.47 -12.83
N ALA A 220 -3.59 -14.77 -11.79
CA ALA A 220 -3.08 -13.45 -11.41
C ALA A 220 -1.57 -13.51 -11.09
N THR A 221 -1.12 -14.54 -10.36
CA THR A 221 0.29 -14.77 -10.06
C THR A 221 1.13 -14.90 -11.34
N ILE A 222 0.65 -15.66 -12.32
CA ILE A 222 1.31 -15.84 -13.62
C ILE A 222 1.32 -14.52 -14.39
N ALA A 223 0.21 -13.76 -14.38
CA ALA A 223 0.13 -12.47 -15.06
C ALA A 223 1.19 -11.49 -14.52
N VAL A 224 1.27 -11.34 -13.19
CA VAL A 224 2.30 -10.49 -12.55
C VAL A 224 3.71 -11.00 -12.86
N GLY A 225 3.94 -12.31 -12.75
CA GLY A 225 5.24 -12.93 -13.02
C GLY A 225 5.71 -12.72 -14.46
N ALA A 226 4.84 -12.98 -15.44
CA ALA A 226 5.10 -12.78 -16.87
C ALA A 226 5.33 -11.31 -17.21
N SER A 227 4.51 -10.39 -16.66
CA SER A 227 4.68 -8.94 -16.79
C SER A 227 6.08 -8.50 -16.34
N ARG A 228 6.47 -8.87 -15.12
CA ARG A 228 7.79 -8.54 -14.56
C ARG A 228 8.94 -9.09 -15.38
N ASN A 229 8.80 -10.34 -15.83
CA ASN A 229 9.84 -11.01 -16.63
C ASN A 229 10.03 -10.30 -17.97
N SER A 230 8.95 -10.01 -18.71
CA SER A 230 8.99 -9.35 -20.00
C SER A 230 9.55 -7.92 -19.88
N ARG A 231 9.07 -7.14 -18.92
CA ARG A 231 9.59 -5.80 -18.64
C ARG A 231 11.09 -5.79 -18.35
N ARG A 232 11.58 -6.74 -17.54
CA ARG A 232 13.01 -6.86 -17.21
C ARG A 232 13.87 -7.31 -18.40
N GLN A 233 13.26 -7.88 -19.44
CA GLN A 233 13.91 -8.22 -20.71
C GLN A 233 13.82 -7.08 -21.73
N GLY A 234 13.16 -5.95 -21.40
CA GLY A 234 13.04 -4.80 -22.27
C GLY A 234 11.93 -4.90 -23.32
N ALA A 235 10.96 -5.78 -23.13
CA ALA A 235 9.77 -5.83 -23.98
C ALA A 235 8.94 -4.56 -23.83
N ASP A 236 8.30 -4.11 -24.92
CA ASP A 236 7.28 -3.06 -24.89
C ASP A 236 5.96 -3.54 -24.27
N LEU A 237 4.99 -2.65 -24.16
CA LEU A 237 3.71 -2.98 -23.53
C LEU A 237 2.93 -4.05 -24.31
N VAL A 238 2.97 -3.99 -25.64
CA VAL A 238 2.31 -4.99 -26.49
C VAL A 238 2.96 -6.36 -26.36
N GLY A 239 4.29 -6.42 -26.42
CA GLY A 239 5.05 -7.65 -26.22
C GLY A 239 4.88 -8.23 -24.82
N THR A 240 4.78 -7.38 -23.81
CA THR A 240 4.50 -7.79 -22.42
C THR A 240 3.10 -8.41 -22.31
N ALA A 241 2.07 -7.78 -22.89
CA ALA A 241 0.71 -8.31 -22.89
C ALA A 241 0.63 -9.67 -23.65
N GLN A 242 1.34 -9.81 -24.76
CA GLN A 242 1.42 -11.08 -25.50
C GLN A 242 2.13 -12.17 -24.68
N ALA A 243 3.17 -11.83 -23.94
CA ALA A 243 3.86 -12.79 -23.08
C ALA A 243 2.98 -13.27 -21.92
N ILE A 244 2.16 -12.38 -21.34
CA ILE A 244 1.16 -12.75 -20.33
C ILE A 244 0.11 -13.68 -20.93
N ASP A 245 -0.46 -13.32 -22.09
CA ASP A 245 -1.44 -14.13 -22.81
C ASP A 245 -0.93 -15.55 -23.06
N ALA A 246 0.29 -15.67 -23.61
CA ALA A 246 0.92 -16.96 -23.86
C ALA A 246 1.17 -17.76 -22.58
N ALA A 247 1.66 -17.10 -21.51
CA ALA A 247 1.96 -17.77 -20.24
C ALA A 247 0.70 -18.35 -19.58
N ILE A 248 -0.42 -17.61 -19.62
CA ILE A 248 -1.70 -18.08 -19.07
C ILE A 248 -2.24 -19.25 -19.94
N ALA A 249 -2.28 -19.08 -21.27
CA ALA A 249 -2.78 -20.09 -22.19
C ALA A 249 -2.01 -21.42 -22.12
N GLU A 250 -0.71 -21.36 -21.84
CA GLU A 250 0.15 -22.55 -21.66
C GLU A 250 -0.21 -23.32 -20.38
N GLN A 251 -0.53 -22.62 -19.30
CA GLN A 251 -0.75 -23.24 -17.98
C GLN A 251 -2.21 -23.64 -17.74
N PHE A 252 -3.15 -22.91 -18.34
CA PHE A 252 -4.57 -23.12 -18.10
C PHE A 252 -5.37 -23.16 -19.39
N THR A 253 -6.32 -24.08 -19.43
CA THR A 253 -7.31 -24.13 -20.53
C THR A 253 -8.56 -23.34 -20.13
N GLY A 254 -8.91 -22.29 -20.91
CA GLY A 254 -10.13 -21.53 -20.73
C GLY A 254 -10.09 -20.52 -19.56
N ARG A 255 -8.92 -20.26 -18.98
CA ARG A 255 -8.73 -19.16 -18.03
C ARG A 255 -8.15 -17.95 -18.74
N PHE A 256 -8.52 -16.78 -18.25
CA PHE A 256 -8.05 -15.51 -18.79
C PHE A 256 -7.94 -14.46 -17.67
N THR A 257 -7.25 -13.39 -17.97
CA THR A 257 -7.23 -12.17 -17.15
C THR A 257 -7.48 -10.96 -18.04
N THR A 258 -8.29 -10.02 -17.56
CA THR A 258 -8.31 -8.67 -18.09
C THR A 258 -7.19 -7.85 -17.46
N GLY A 259 -6.83 -6.73 -18.03
CA GLY A 259 -5.84 -5.87 -17.39
C GLY A 259 -5.42 -4.67 -18.22
N ILE A 260 -4.72 -3.76 -17.55
CA ILE A 260 -4.04 -2.63 -18.15
C ILE A 260 -2.57 -2.71 -17.80
N LEU A 261 -1.75 -2.51 -18.82
CA LEU A 261 -0.31 -2.28 -18.68
C LEU A 261 -0.02 -0.86 -19.13
N ALA A 262 0.68 -0.09 -18.31
CA ALA A 262 0.94 1.31 -18.57
C ALA A 262 2.38 1.71 -18.20
N GLU A 263 2.89 2.70 -18.90
CA GLU A 263 4.16 3.37 -18.67
C GLU A 263 3.95 4.88 -18.59
N LEU A 264 4.35 5.46 -17.47
CA LEU A 264 4.35 6.90 -17.27
C LEU A 264 5.79 7.42 -17.29
N ASN A 265 6.09 8.28 -18.24
CA ASN A 265 7.36 9.01 -18.25
C ASN A 265 7.29 10.13 -17.21
N LEU A 266 8.01 9.98 -16.10
CA LEU A 266 7.98 10.88 -14.96
C LEU A 266 8.56 12.27 -15.27
N ARG A 267 9.38 12.39 -16.30
CA ARG A 267 9.96 13.67 -16.73
C ARG A 267 9.03 14.48 -17.63
N THR A 268 8.27 13.81 -18.48
CA THR A 268 7.44 14.46 -19.51
C THR A 268 5.94 14.41 -19.23
N GLY A 269 5.49 13.47 -18.39
CA GLY A 269 4.08 13.22 -18.13
C GLY A 269 3.36 12.47 -19.27
N TRP A 270 4.08 11.91 -20.24
CA TRP A 270 3.46 11.03 -21.22
C TRP A 270 3.13 9.69 -20.58
N LEU A 271 1.85 9.36 -20.61
CA LEU A 271 1.31 8.05 -20.27
C LEU A 271 1.06 7.27 -21.56
N THR A 272 1.63 6.08 -21.64
CA THR A 272 1.38 5.09 -22.71
C THR A 272 0.77 3.86 -22.08
N TRP A 273 -0.28 3.28 -22.69
CA TRP A 273 -0.89 2.05 -22.15
C TRP A 273 -1.49 1.18 -23.21
N VAL A 274 -1.69 -0.11 -22.83
CA VAL A 274 -2.53 -1.07 -23.56
C VAL A 274 -3.65 -1.55 -22.64
N ASN A 275 -4.84 -1.77 -23.21
CA ASN A 275 -6.01 -2.27 -22.49
C ASN A 275 -6.42 -3.63 -23.04
N ARG A 276 -6.40 -4.64 -22.18
CA ARG A 276 -6.74 -6.03 -22.47
C ARG A 276 -8.08 -6.40 -21.83
N GLY A 277 -9.16 -5.77 -22.32
CA GLY A 277 -10.54 -6.05 -21.88
C GLY A 277 -10.90 -5.52 -20.49
N HIS A 278 -10.18 -4.54 -19.99
CA HIS A 278 -10.35 -4.01 -18.63
C HIS A 278 -11.05 -2.63 -18.63
N HIS A 279 -11.55 -2.20 -17.46
CA HIS A 279 -12.12 -0.87 -17.30
C HIS A 279 -11.09 0.23 -17.60
N PRO A 280 -11.48 1.30 -18.33
CA PRO A 280 -10.55 2.37 -18.68
C PRO A 280 -10.12 3.17 -17.43
N PRO A 281 -8.84 3.58 -17.34
CA PRO A 281 -8.38 4.43 -16.26
C PRO A 281 -9.04 5.81 -16.29
N LEU A 282 -9.12 6.44 -15.11
CA LEU A 282 -9.65 7.79 -14.94
C LEU A 282 -8.52 8.77 -14.64
N VAL A 283 -8.68 10.01 -15.09
CA VAL A 283 -7.80 11.12 -14.73
C VAL A 283 -8.58 12.12 -13.88
N VAL A 284 -8.09 12.39 -12.69
CA VAL A 284 -8.61 13.42 -11.77
C VAL A 284 -7.60 14.56 -11.68
N ARG A 285 -8.08 15.78 -11.81
CA ARG A 285 -7.29 17.03 -11.75
C ARG A 285 -8.04 18.07 -10.96
N GLU A 286 -7.42 18.66 -9.94
CA GLU A 286 -7.98 19.75 -9.13
C GLU A 286 -9.40 19.47 -8.64
N GLY A 287 -9.64 18.27 -8.14
CA GLY A 287 -10.95 17.87 -7.61
C GLY A 287 -12.04 17.65 -8.68
N GLN A 288 -11.66 17.39 -9.92
CA GLN A 288 -12.59 17.07 -11.01
C GLN A 288 -12.09 15.88 -11.85
N GLN A 289 -13.02 15.04 -12.29
CA GLN A 289 -12.70 14.06 -13.32
C GLN A 289 -12.57 14.77 -14.67
N VAL A 290 -11.36 14.76 -15.23
CA VAL A 290 -11.07 15.46 -16.49
C VAL A 290 -11.04 14.55 -17.70
N ALA A 291 -10.80 13.25 -17.53
CA ALA A 291 -10.81 12.28 -18.61
C ALA A 291 -11.12 10.86 -18.12
N THR A 292 -11.74 10.09 -19.00
CA THR A 292 -11.74 8.63 -19.00
C THR A 292 -10.85 8.20 -20.15
N LEU A 293 -9.79 7.44 -19.87
CA LEU A 293 -8.80 7.04 -20.87
C LEU A 293 -9.33 5.86 -21.70
N SER A 294 -10.43 6.12 -22.41
CA SER A 294 -11.12 5.13 -23.22
C SER A 294 -10.34 4.87 -24.52
N GLY A 295 -10.41 3.62 -24.97
CA GLY A 295 -9.95 3.15 -26.26
C GLY A 295 -10.70 1.86 -26.57
N GLU A 296 -10.62 1.38 -27.82
CA GLU A 296 -11.17 0.06 -28.15
C GLU A 296 -10.31 -0.99 -27.42
N PRO A 297 -10.87 -1.77 -26.49
CA PRO A 297 -10.09 -2.74 -25.74
C PRO A 297 -9.75 -3.94 -26.61
N ASP A 298 -8.54 -4.46 -26.46
CA ASP A 298 -8.15 -5.75 -27.01
C ASP A 298 -8.75 -6.91 -26.21
N PRO A 299 -8.80 -8.13 -26.77
CA PRO A 299 -9.25 -9.31 -26.04
C PRO A 299 -8.47 -9.52 -24.74
N PRO A 300 -9.10 -10.10 -23.69
CA PRO A 300 -8.42 -10.55 -22.48
C PRO A 300 -7.23 -11.47 -22.78
N MET A 301 -6.28 -11.53 -21.88
CA MET A 301 -5.08 -12.35 -21.98
C MET A 301 -5.34 -13.78 -21.48
N GLY A 302 -4.94 -14.79 -22.25
CA GLY A 302 -5.13 -16.22 -21.95
C GLY A 302 -5.85 -17.00 -23.06
N PHE A 303 -6.33 -16.31 -24.09
CA PHE A 303 -7.05 -16.91 -25.21
C PHE A 303 -6.21 -17.05 -26.49
N SER A 304 -4.97 -16.57 -26.49
CA SER A 304 -4.10 -16.50 -27.67
C SER A 304 -4.74 -15.76 -28.86
N LEU A 305 -5.55 -14.73 -28.56
CA LEU A 305 -6.17 -13.89 -29.55
C LEU A 305 -5.26 -12.72 -29.90
N GLN A 306 -5.19 -12.40 -31.22
CA GLN A 306 -4.36 -11.29 -31.69
C GLN A 306 -4.95 -9.95 -31.24
N PRO A 307 -4.12 -9.04 -30.69
CA PRO A 307 -4.56 -7.68 -30.41
C PRO A 307 -4.87 -6.94 -31.73
N CYS A 308 -5.87 -6.10 -31.70
CA CYS A 308 -6.28 -5.26 -32.83
C CYS A 308 -5.84 -3.80 -32.63
N THR A 309 -5.64 -3.40 -31.38
CA THR A 309 -5.31 -2.04 -30.94
C THR A 309 -3.83 -1.99 -30.56
N GLY A 310 -3.17 -0.90 -30.90
CA GLY A 310 -1.80 -0.64 -30.43
C GLY A 310 -1.78 0.08 -29.10
N GLU A 311 -0.64 0.67 -28.78
CA GLU A 311 -0.47 1.53 -27.60
C GLU A 311 -1.30 2.81 -27.74
N LEU A 312 -1.99 3.16 -26.67
CA LEU A 312 -2.73 4.40 -26.50
C LEU A 312 -1.84 5.39 -25.72
N GLN A 313 -2.05 6.68 -25.93
CA GLN A 313 -1.24 7.72 -25.30
C GLN A 313 -2.09 8.89 -24.79
N TYR A 314 -1.70 9.42 -23.64
CA TYR A 314 -2.30 10.61 -23.04
C TYR A 314 -1.25 11.45 -22.32
N GLN A 315 -1.37 12.78 -22.41
CA GLN A 315 -0.49 13.71 -21.70
C GLN A 315 -1.13 14.11 -20.38
N ILE A 316 -0.61 13.62 -19.27
CA ILE A 316 -1.01 14.08 -17.94
C ILE A 316 -0.30 15.38 -17.55
N GLN A 317 -0.86 16.09 -16.58
CA GLN A 317 -0.31 17.32 -16.01
C GLN A 317 0.19 17.06 -14.57
N PRO A 318 1.17 17.86 -14.10
CA PRO A 318 1.59 17.77 -12.70
C PRO A 318 0.42 17.98 -11.74
N GLY A 319 0.29 17.09 -10.77
CA GLY A 319 -0.84 17.05 -9.83
C GLY A 319 -1.99 16.17 -10.28
N ASP A 320 -1.99 15.68 -11.53
CA ASP A 320 -3.00 14.71 -11.96
C ASP A 320 -2.87 13.41 -11.18
N ARG A 321 -4.03 12.82 -10.89
CA ARG A 321 -4.17 11.47 -10.34
C ARG A 321 -4.77 10.54 -11.37
N LEU A 322 -4.05 9.46 -11.64
CA LEU A 322 -4.54 8.35 -12.44
C LEU A 322 -5.15 7.31 -11.52
N LEU A 323 -6.35 6.85 -11.86
CA LEU A 323 -7.06 5.80 -11.12
C LEU A 323 -7.24 4.59 -12.03
N PHE A 324 -6.69 3.45 -11.60
CA PHE A 324 -6.94 2.14 -12.16
C PHE A 324 -7.77 1.36 -11.15
N TYR A 325 -8.79 0.63 -11.58
CA TYR A 325 -9.73 -0.05 -10.67
C TYR A 325 -10.33 -1.28 -11.33
N THR A 326 -10.67 -2.28 -10.54
CA THR A 326 -11.41 -3.48 -10.97
C THR A 326 -12.91 -3.29 -10.76
N ASP A 327 -13.71 -4.17 -11.37
CA ASP A 327 -15.18 -4.10 -11.33
C ASP A 327 -15.73 -4.28 -9.92
N GLY A 328 -15.07 -5.04 -9.03
CA GLY A 328 -15.49 -5.20 -7.64
C GLY A 328 -15.62 -3.89 -6.85
N ILE A 329 -15.05 -2.78 -7.34
CA ILE A 329 -15.30 -1.45 -6.78
C ILE A 329 -16.67 -0.92 -7.18
N ILE A 330 -16.98 -0.94 -8.47
CA ILE A 330 -18.17 -0.29 -9.01
C ILE A 330 -19.38 -1.21 -9.02
N GLU A 331 -19.16 -2.52 -9.07
CA GLU A 331 -20.21 -3.55 -9.04
C GLU A 331 -20.54 -4.05 -7.63
N ALA A 332 -19.86 -3.51 -6.60
CA ALA A 332 -20.18 -3.78 -5.20
C ALA A 332 -21.66 -3.55 -4.92
N GLN A 333 -22.42 -4.60 -4.55
CA GLN A 333 -23.86 -4.51 -4.33
C GLN A 333 -24.19 -4.44 -2.83
N SER A 334 -25.07 -3.51 -2.47
CA SER A 334 -25.72 -3.52 -1.16
C SER A 334 -26.67 -4.73 -1.03
N PRO A 335 -27.08 -5.10 0.20
CA PRO A 335 -28.09 -6.15 0.39
C PRO A 335 -29.41 -5.91 -0.35
N ASP A 336 -29.74 -4.65 -0.63
CA ASP A 336 -30.92 -4.26 -1.40
C ASP A 336 -30.71 -4.31 -2.91
N GLY A 337 -29.50 -4.67 -3.37
CA GLY A 337 -29.13 -4.80 -4.78
C GLY A 337 -28.68 -3.49 -5.44
N GLU A 338 -28.46 -2.42 -4.68
CA GLU A 338 -27.93 -1.15 -5.21
C GLU A 338 -26.43 -1.27 -5.43
N LEU A 339 -25.95 -0.92 -6.64
CA LEU A 339 -24.53 -0.87 -6.96
C LEU A 339 -23.86 0.33 -6.29
N PHE A 340 -22.62 0.19 -5.86
CA PHE A 340 -21.80 1.33 -5.45
C PHE A 340 -21.67 2.32 -6.60
N GLY A 341 -21.33 1.83 -7.78
CA GLY A 341 -21.37 2.55 -9.05
C GLY A 341 -20.18 3.48 -9.29
N LEU A 342 -19.90 3.72 -10.56
CA LEU A 342 -18.76 4.56 -10.97
C LEU A 342 -18.89 6.02 -10.48
N GLU A 343 -20.09 6.60 -10.54
CA GLU A 343 -20.32 7.97 -10.09
C GLU A 343 -20.02 8.15 -8.60
N ARG A 344 -20.49 7.23 -7.75
CA ARG A 344 -20.23 7.27 -6.31
C ARG A 344 -18.74 7.07 -6.00
N PHE A 345 -18.06 6.18 -6.74
CA PHE A 345 -16.62 5.99 -6.63
C PHE A 345 -15.86 7.28 -6.94
N ILE A 346 -16.16 7.93 -8.05
CA ILE A 346 -15.53 9.20 -8.44
C ILE A 346 -15.83 10.29 -7.42
N ASP A 347 -17.09 10.49 -7.05
CA ASP A 347 -17.50 11.47 -6.05
C ASP A 347 -16.78 11.27 -4.71
N PHE A 348 -16.59 10.00 -4.31
CA PHE A 348 -15.86 9.70 -3.09
C PHE A 348 -14.42 10.21 -3.16
N ILE A 349 -13.70 9.87 -4.23
CA ILE A 349 -12.29 10.30 -4.44
C ILE A 349 -12.21 11.83 -4.45
N LEU A 350 -13.08 12.52 -5.19
CA LEU A 350 -13.08 13.97 -5.30
C LEU A 350 -13.32 14.67 -3.95
N ARG A 351 -14.25 14.17 -3.13
CA ARG A 351 -14.51 14.71 -1.79
C ARG A 351 -13.31 14.53 -0.86
N GLN A 352 -12.69 13.35 -0.84
CA GLN A 352 -11.53 13.12 0.01
C GLN A 352 -10.31 13.97 -0.43
N GLU A 353 -10.17 14.25 -1.72
CA GLU A 353 -9.18 15.19 -2.23
C GLU A 353 -9.46 16.62 -1.76
N ALA A 354 -10.70 17.08 -1.87
CA ALA A 354 -11.11 18.39 -1.40
C ALA A 354 -10.89 18.59 0.12
N ASP A 355 -11.02 17.51 0.92
CA ASP A 355 -10.71 17.48 2.34
C ASP A 355 -9.19 17.42 2.63
N GLY A 356 -8.33 17.40 1.62
CA GLY A 356 -6.88 17.39 1.75
C GLY A 356 -6.29 16.08 2.23
N LEU A 357 -7.01 14.97 2.10
CA LEU A 357 -6.51 13.66 2.54
C LEU A 357 -5.44 13.12 1.60
N SER A 358 -4.46 12.45 2.21
CA SER A 358 -3.42 11.75 1.44
C SER A 358 -4.01 10.57 0.64
N ALA A 359 -3.39 10.22 -0.49
CA ALA A 359 -3.83 9.10 -1.32
C ALA A 359 -3.99 7.78 -0.54
N PRO A 360 -3.05 7.36 0.34
CA PRO A 360 -3.22 6.16 1.14
C PRO A 360 -4.43 6.19 2.08
N GLU A 361 -4.72 7.36 2.69
CA GLU A 361 -5.88 7.49 3.57
C GLU A 361 -7.20 7.54 2.80
N THR A 362 -7.18 8.16 1.62
CA THR A 362 -8.32 8.15 0.69
C THR A 362 -8.71 6.72 0.31
N LEU A 363 -7.74 5.89 -0.08
CA LEU A 363 -8.01 4.50 -0.46
C LEU A 363 -8.46 3.66 0.75
N ARG A 364 -7.84 3.83 1.93
CA ARG A 364 -8.28 3.15 3.16
C ARG A 364 -9.74 3.44 3.46
N ARG A 365 -10.17 4.70 3.36
CA ARG A 365 -11.56 5.10 3.59
C ARG A 365 -12.51 4.62 2.51
N LEU A 366 -12.04 4.56 1.26
CA LEU A 366 -12.84 4.01 0.16
C LEU A 366 -13.20 2.54 0.44
N VAL A 367 -12.22 1.73 0.83
CA VAL A 367 -12.46 0.33 1.20
C VAL A 367 -13.47 0.22 2.33
N GLN A 368 -13.34 1.05 3.36
CA GLN A 368 -14.30 1.05 4.46
C GLN A 368 -15.72 1.42 3.98
N ALA A 369 -15.85 2.41 3.09
CA ALA A 369 -17.15 2.79 2.52
C ALA A 369 -17.77 1.67 1.67
N ILE A 370 -16.96 0.91 0.92
CA ILE A 370 -17.42 -0.24 0.14
C ILE A 370 -17.83 -1.38 1.07
N LEU A 371 -17.03 -1.69 2.10
CA LEU A 371 -17.37 -2.70 3.10
C LEU A 371 -18.67 -2.36 3.85
N GLU A 372 -18.85 -1.08 4.22
CA GLU A 372 -20.11 -0.61 4.84
C GLU A 372 -21.28 -0.74 3.88
N HIS A 373 -21.11 -0.43 2.60
CA HIS A 373 -22.14 -0.59 1.56
C HIS A 373 -22.56 -2.05 1.39
N GLN A 374 -21.63 -2.99 1.52
CA GLN A 374 -21.87 -4.45 1.43
C GLN A 374 -22.10 -5.12 2.79
N HIS A 375 -22.34 -4.36 3.87
CA HIS A 375 -22.53 -4.86 5.23
C HIS A 375 -21.38 -5.73 5.75
N GLY A 376 -20.15 -5.36 5.40
CA GLY A 376 -18.92 -5.95 5.93
C GLY A 376 -18.42 -7.19 5.21
N ARG A 377 -19.00 -7.56 4.07
CA ARG A 377 -18.56 -8.72 3.29
C ARG A 377 -18.49 -8.39 1.80
N LEU A 378 -17.29 -8.39 1.24
CA LEU A 378 -17.08 -8.22 -0.19
C LEU A 378 -17.58 -9.46 -0.95
N GLN A 379 -18.16 -9.20 -2.13
CA GLN A 379 -18.69 -10.26 -3.02
C GLN A 379 -17.64 -10.64 -4.07
N ASP A 380 -16.76 -9.73 -4.41
CA ASP A 380 -15.66 -9.91 -5.35
C ASP A 380 -14.43 -9.14 -4.88
N ASP A 381 -13.28 -9.38 -5.51
CA ASP A 381 -12.06 -8.63 -5.27
C ASP A 381 -12.25 -7.16 -5.70
N ALA A 382 -11.78 -6.25 -4.89
CA ALA A 382 -11.91 -4.81 -5.10
C ALA A 382 -10.51 -4.17 -5.06
N THR A 383 -9.99 -3.83 -6.22
CA THR A 383 -8.64 -3.26 -6.34
C THR A 383 -8.70 -1.84 -6.89
N VAL A 384 -8.00 -0.94 -6.23
CA VAL A 384 -7.72 0.41 -6.76
C VAL A 384 -6.24 0.68 -6.67
N LEU A 385 -5.70 1.19 -7.76
CA LEU A 385 -4.34 1.71 -7.81
C LEU A 385 -4.40 3.17 -8.28
N MET A 386 -3.89 4.06 -7.43
CA MET A 386 -3.84 5.51 -7.67
C MET A 386 -2.39 5.93 -7.88
N VAL A 387 -2.13 6.67 -8.95
CA VAL A 387 -0.82 7.28 -9.25
C VAL A 387 -0.98 8.79 -9.29
N GLU A 388 -0.31 9.52 -8.41
CA GLU A 388 -0.24 10.98 -8.43
C GLU A 388 1.12 11.40 -8.99
N TRP A 389 1.13 12.09 -10.14
CA TRP A 389 2.36 12.59 -10.72
C TRP A 389 2.72 13.96 -10.16
N ARG A 390 3.90 14.06 -9.56
CA ARG A 390 4.46 15.28 -8.96
C ARG A 390 5.66 15.74 -9.77
N SER A 391 5.53 16.77 -10.60
CA SER A 391 6.69 17.31 -11.30
C SER A 391 7.56 18.18 -10.38
N SER A 392 8.79 17.77 -10.11
CA SER A 392 9.77 18.57 -9.37
C SER A 392 10.13 19.90 -10.07
N ARG A 393 9.79 20.06 -11.35
CA ARG A 393 10.00 21.31 -12.10
C ARG A 393 9.07 22.43 -11.64
N HIS A 394 7.89 22.15 -11.12
CA HIS A 394 6.96 23.15 -10.58
C HIS A 394 7.53 23.83 -9.34
N GLN A 395 8.21 23.10 -8.47
CA GLN A 395 8.80 23.64 -7.24
C GLN A 395 9.97 24.60 -7.52
N ARG A 396 10.65 24.47 -8.68
CA ARG A 396 11.77 25.35 -9.07
C ARG A 396 11.33 26.70 -9.66
N LEU A 397 10.06 26.88 -9.98
CA LEU A 397 9.51 28.14 -10.49
C LEU A 397 8.89 29.02 -9.40
N ILE A 398 8.81 28.53 -8.17
CA ILE A 398 8.21 29.22 -7.01
C ILE A 398 9.29 29.77 -6.06
N MET A 399 10.59 29.65 -6.39
CA MET A 399 11.70 30.26 -5.64
C MET A 399 12.08 31.62 -6.22
#